data_cf76b25c74722288b330db96c23b9b7c
#
_entry.id   cf76b25c74722288b330db96c23b9b7c
#
_cell.length_a   1.000
_cell.length_b   1.000
_cell.length_c   1.000
_cell.angle_alpha   90.00
_cell.angle_beta   90.00
_cell.angle_gamma   90.00
#
_symmetry.space_group_name_H-M   'P 1'
#
loop_
_entity.id
_entity.type
_entity.pdbx_description
1 polymer ?
#
loop_
_entity_poly.entity_id
_entity_poly.type
_entity_poly.pdbx_seq_one_letter_code
_entity_poly.pdbx_strand_id
1 'polypeptide(L)'
;MIQFIKNLRDIYLARFKWRRFEIGSGFHAGARVRLWAKTTLKIGKDFYIGRDSQIESDCIIGDYVIFGNKVAIVGKYDHHYQQTGVPVRHAMQIRDAGYNWKGIETAPTVIGNDVWVGYGVIIMSGVHIGDGAIIAAGSVVVKDVEPYSIYGGVPAKKIKDRFEQPEDLETHKRLLLKNYSL
;
A
#
# COMPACT_ATOMS: atom_id res chain seq x y z
N MET A 1 13.78 -9.98 24.99
CA MET A 1 12.69 -9.27 25.67
C MET A 1 12.02 -8.22 24.78
N ILE A 2 12.72 -7.25 24.19
CA ILE A 2 12.14 -6.19 23.33
C ILE A 2 11.41 -6.75 22.09
N GLN A 3 11.99 -7.73 21.39
CA GLN A 3 11.37 -8.33 20.21
C GLN A 3 10.08 -9.08 20.56
N PHE A 4 10.03 -9.77 21.68
CA PHE A 4 8.84 -10.46 22.16
C PHE A 4 7.68 -9.47 22.43
N ILE A 5 7.97 -8.34 23.08
CA ILE A 5 6.99 -7.29 23.35
C ILE A 5 6.46 -6.68 22.03
N LYS A 6 7.33 -6.47 21.03
CA LYS A 6 6.92 -6.01 19.70
C LYS A 6 5.98 -7.00 19.03
N ASN A 7 6.29 -8.27 19.05
CA ASN A 7 5.47 -9.33 18.46
C ASN A 7 4.07 -9.40 19.13
N LEU A 8 4.00 -9.31 20.47
CA LEU A 8 2.71 -9.27 21.18
C LEU A 8 1.88 -8.05 20.79
N ARG A 9 2.52 -6.89 20.68
CA ARG A 9 1.86 -5.66 20.22
C ARG A 9 1.30 -5.83 18.80
N ASP A 10 2.06 -6.38 17.89
CA ASP A 10 1.66 -6.55 16.49
C ASP A 10 0.50 -7.55 16.36
N ILE A 11 0.52 -8.63 17.15
CA ILE A 11 -0.61 -9.56 17.27
C ILE A 11 -1.86 -8.84 17.80
N TYR A 12 -1.72 -8.03 18.86
CA TYR A 12 -2.81 -7.23 19.39
C TYR A 12 -3.38 -6.26 18.34
N LEU A 13 -2.52 -5.54 17.63
CA LEU A 13 -2.94 -4.60 16.58
C LEU A 13 -3.72 -5.32 15.48
N ALA A 14 -3.21 -6.43 14.98
CA ALA A 14 -3.83 -7.17 13.89
C ALA A 14 -5.16 -7.82 14.34
N ARG A 15 -5.21 -8.46 15.53
CA ARG A 15 -6.37 -9.25 15.96
C ARG A 15 -7.45 -8.47 16.69
N PHE A 16 -7.12 -7.32 17.28
CA PHE A 16 -8.08 -6.54 18.07
C PHE A 16 -8.33 -5.16 17.49
N LYS A 17 -7.31 -4.34 17.30
CA LYS A 17 -7.48 -2.98 16.80
C LYS A 17 -7.98 -2.94 15.36
N TRP A 18 -7.44 -3.79 14.49
CA TRP A 18 -7.76 -3.85 13.06
C TRP A 18 -8.47 -5.13 12.65
N ARG A 19 -9.21 -5.75 13.59
CA ARG A 19 -9.92 -7.04 13.42
C ARG A 19 -10.88 -7.10 12.24
N ARG A 20 -11.29 -5.95 11.70
CA ARG A 20 -12.18 -5.85 10.54
C ARG A 20 -11.45 -6.08 9.21
N PHE A 21 -10.13 -6.12 9.22
CA PHE A 21 -9.28 -6.29 8.05
C PHE A 21 -8.67 -7.69 8.02
N GLU A 22 -8.38 -8.17 6.83
CA GLU A 22 -7.63 -9.41 6.64
C GLU A 22 -6.13 -9.09 6.72
N ILE A 23 -5.46 -9.58 7.76
CA ILE A 23 -4.03 -9.32 8.00
C ILE A 23 -3.31 -10.66 8.18
N GLY A 24 -2.35 -10.92 7.30
CA GLY A 24 -1.50 -12.11 7.29
C GLY A 24 -0.54 -12.20 8.49
N SER A 25 0.10 -13.36 8.61
CA SER A 25 1.12 -13.60 9.63
C SER A 25 2.36 -12.74 9.40
N GLY A 26 3.17 -12.52 10.45
CA GLY A 26 4.41 -11.74 10.34
C GLY A 26 4.20 -10.23 10.17
N PHE A 27 2.96 -9.75 10.30
CA PHE A 27 2.64 -8.32 10.23
C PHE A 27 3.40 -7.52 11.29
N HIS A 28 4.00 -6.40 10.88
CA HIS A 28 4.67 -5.47 11.78
C HIS A 28 4.27 -4.02 11.47
N ALA A 29 3.81 -3.29 12.48
CA ALA A 29 3.49 -1.87 12.37
C ALA A 29 4.35 -1.01 13.29
N GLY A 30 4.93 0.03 12.71
CA GLY A 30 5.60 1.11 13.44
C GLY A 30 4.63 1.92 14.32
N ALA A 31 5.17 2.89 15.03
CA ALA A 31 4.35 3.77 15.86
C ALA A 31 3.46 4.69 14.99
N ARG A 32 2.27 5.02 15.50
CA ARG A 32 1.30 5.95 14.90
C ARG A 32 0.83 5.57 13.48
N VAL A 33 0.88 4.28 13.14
CA VAL A 33 0.28 3.77 11.91
C VAL A 33 -1.25 3.87 11.99
N ARG A 34 -1.87 4.28 10.88
CA ARG A 34 -3.31 4.35 10.70
C ARG A 34 -3.75 3.50 9.53
N LEU A 35 -4.75 2.67 9.76
CA LEU A 35 -5.38 1.86 8.72
C LEU A 35 -6.86 2.17 8.67
N TRP A 36 -7.34 2.54 7.50
CA TRP A 36 -8.74 2.74 7.18
C TRP A 36 -9.02 2.28 5.75
N ALA A 37 -10.16 1.67 5.54
CA ALA A 37 -10.68 1.33 4.23
C ALA A 37 -12.21 1.43 4.28
N LYS A 38 -12.86 1.77 3.17
CA LYS A 38 -14.31 1.80 3.10
C LYS A 38 -14.87 0.39 3.15
N THR A 39 -14.38 -0.48 2.28
CA THR A 39 -14.86 -1.86 2.11
C THR A 39 -13.78 -2.91 2.33
N THR A 40 -12.60 -2.78 1.74
CA THR A 40 -11.62 -3.85 1.68
C THR A 40 -10.22 -3.38 2.05
N LEU A 41 -9.62 -4.02 3.05
CA LEU A 41 -8.19 -3.97 3.28
C LEU A 41 -7.70 -5.39 3.57
N LYS A 42 -6.90 -5.92 2.62
CA LYS A 42 -6.24 -7.22 2.73
C LYS A 42 -4.73 -7.01 2.71
N ILE A 43 -4.05 -7.61 3.65
CA ILE A 43 -2.59 -7.52 3.82
C ILE A 43 -2.06 -8.95 3.90
N GLY A 44 -1.11 -9.26 3.04
CA GLY A 44 -0.44 -10.56 2.97
C GLY A 44 0.49 -10.81 4.17
N LYS A 45 1.25 -11.90 4.08
CA LYS A 45 2.21 -12.30 5.13
C LYS A 45 3.47 -11.44 5.10
N ASP A 46 4.14 -11.33 6.26
CA ASP A 46 5.41 -10.63 6.44
C ASP A 46 5.41 -9.18 5.91
N PHE A 47 4.31 -8.46 6.14
CA PHE A 47 4.19 -7.05 5.80
C PHE A 47 4.77 -6.16 6.90
N TYR A 48 5.67 -5.27 6.51
CA TYR A 48 6.22 -4.23 7.37
C TYR A 48 5.71 -2.85 6.96
N ILE A 49 5.13 -2.09 7.89
CA ILE A 49 4.75 -0.69 7.69
C ILE A 49 5.42 0.21 8.73
N GLY A 50 6.23 1.14 8.25
CA GLY A 50 6.99 2.06 9.06
C GLY A 50 6.14 3.06 9.85
N ARG A 51 6.75 3.73 10.83
CA ARG A 51 6.07 4.72 11.68
C ARG A 51 5.48 5.87 10.88
N ASP A 52 4.40 6.46 11.40
CA ASP A 52 3.71 7.62 10.83
C ASP A 52 3.12 7.36 9.44
N SER A 53 3.01 6.10 9.04
CA SER A 53 2.41 5.71 7.75
C SER A 53 0.91 5.54 7.88
N GLN A 54 0.22 5.65 6.74
CA GLN A 54 -1.23 5.53 6.70
C GLN A 54 -1.72 4.84 5.43
N ILE A 55 -2.74 4.02 5.57
CA ILE A 55 -3.54 3.47 4.48
C ILE A 55 -4.94 4.00 4.68
N GLU A 56 -5.42 4.86 3.79
CA GLU A 56 -6.72 5.51 3.88
C GLU A 56 -7.57 5.30 2.61
N SER A 57 -7.47 4.12 2.02
CA SER A 57 -8.32 3.70 0.90
C SER A 57 -8.41 2.18 0.88
N ASP A 58 -9.35 1.65 0.09
CA ASP A 58 -9.43 0.22 -0.17
C ASP A 58 -8.14 -0.26 -0.83
N CYS A 59 -7.57 -1.36 -0.29
CA CYS A 59 -6.25 -1.82 -0.70
C CYS A 59 -6.10 -3.34 -0.54
N ILE A 60 -5.36 -3.95 -1.48
CA ILE A 60 -4.90 -5.33 -1.42
C ILE A 60 -3.38 -5.30 -1.52
N ILE A 61 -2.71 -5.81 -0.51
CA ILE A 61 -1.25 -5.85 -0.41
C ILE A 61 -0.82 -7.31 -0.37
N GLY A 62 0.12 -7.66 -1.21
CA GLY A 62 0.71 -9.00 -1.29
C GLY A 62 1.63 -9.32 -0.11
N ASP A 63 2.39 -10.39 -0.29
CA ASP A 63 3.32 -10.92 0.71
C ASP A 63 4.69 -10.22 0.63
N TYR A 64 5.41 -10.18 1.77
CA TYR A 64 6.78 -9.65 1.88
C TYR A 64 6.95 -8.20 1.42
N VAL A 65 5.94 -7.36 1.64
CA VAL A 65 5.96 -5.95 1.26
C VAL A 65 6.52 -5.10 2.39
N ILE A 66 7.36 -4.13 2.03
CA ILE A 66 7.98 -3.18 2.97
C ILE A 66 7.52 -1.77 2.65
N PHE A 67 6.88 -1.11 3.60
CA PHE A 67 6.68 0.34 3.60
C PHE A 67 7.66 1.01 4.55
N GLY A 68 8.44 1.96 4.02
CA GLY A 68 9.24 2.87 4.83
C GLY A 68 8.40 3.68 5.80
N ASN A 69 9.03 4.58 6.54
CA ASN A 69 8.29 5.51 7.40
C ASN A 69 7.55 6.56 6.55
N LYS A 70 6.42 7.06 7.07
CA LYS A 70 5.64 8.15 6.46
C LYS A 70 5.11 7.84 5.06
N VAL A 71 4.89 6.58 4.73
CA VAL A 71 4.20 6.18 3.50
C VAL A 71 2.71 6.42 3.65
N ALA A 72 2.08 6.96 2.60
CA ALA A 72 0.65 7.20 2.59
C ALA A 72 0.00 6.58 1.34
N ILE A 73 -1.05 5.77 1.52
CA ILE A 73 -2.02 5.46 0.47
C ILE A 73 -3.22 6.34 0.72
N VAL A 74 -3.57 7.21 -0.24
CA VAL A 74 -4.60 8.24 -0.08
C VAL A 74 -5.65 8.15 -1.19
N GLY A 75 -6.87 8.49 -0.85
CA GLY A 75 -7.98 8.50 -1.79
C GLY A 75 -7.81 9.56 -2.87
N LYS A 76 -8.08 9.18 -4.11
CA LYS A 76 -8.06 10.07 -5.27
C LYS A 76 -9.31 10.95 -5.36
N TYR A 77 -10.41 10.44 -4.81
CA TYR A 77 -11.73 11.05 -4.92
C TYR A 77 -12.47 11.08 -3.57
N ASP A 78 -11.75 11.37 -2.50
CA ASP A 78 -12.31 11.37 -1.14
C ASP A 78 -13.42 12.40 -0.93
N HIS A 79 -13.47 13.46 -1.75
CA HIS A 79 -14.52 14.47 -1.77
C HIS A 79 -15.06 14.68 -3.16
N HIS A 80 -16.36 14.93 -3.27
CA HIS A 80 -17.02 15.25 -4.54
C HIS A 80 -16.74 16.69 -4.95
N TYR A 81 -15.52 16.98 -5.39
CA TYR A 81 -15.06 18.35 -5.72
C TYR A 81 -15.74 18.96 -6.97
N GLN A 82 -16.60 18.23 -7.68
CA GLN A 82 -17.40 18.73 -8.79
C GLN A 82 -18.89 18.90 -8.41
N GLN A 83 -19.25 18.87 -7.15
CA GLN A 83 -20.61 19.11 -6.69
C GLN A 83 -20.93 20.61 -6.85
N THR A 84 -21.71 20.94 -7.89
CA THR A 84 -22.03 22.33 -8.26
C THR A 84 -22.75 23.07 -7.13
N GLY A 85 -22.31 24.29 -6.83
CA GLY A 85 -22.92 25.15 -5.81
C GLY A 85 -22.59 24.77 -4.37
N VAL A 86 -21.73 23.77 -4.16
CA VAL A 86 -21.35 23.30 -2.81
C VAL A 86 -19.84 23.44 -2.63
N PRO A 87 -19.39 24.16 -1.58
CA PRO A 87 -17.96 24.18 -1.24
C PRO A 87 -17.44 22.75 -0.97
N VAL A 88 -16.21 22.43 -1.41
CA VAL A 88 -15.62 21.07 -1.24
C VAL A 88 -15.69 20.59 0.21
N ARG A 89 -15.56 21.47 1.19
CA ARG A 89 -15.65 21.14 2.62
C ARG A 89 -17.00 20.56 3.02
N HIS A 90 -18.07 20.94 2.32
CA HIS A 90 -19.46 20.51 2.57
C HIS A 90 -19.96 19.51 1.54
N ALA A 91 -19.19 19.24 0.49
CA ALA A 91 -19.52 18.24 -0.50
C ALA A 91 -19.48 16.82 0.07
N MET A 92 -20.20 15.91 -0.56
CA MET A 92 -20.18 14.49 -0.16
C MET A 92 -18.76 13.95 -0.17
N GLN A 93 -18.47 13.07 0.76
CA GLN A 93 -17.16 12.45 0.94
C GLN A 93 -17.26 10.92 1.04
N ILE A 94 -16.13 10.25 0.84
CA ILE A 94 -16.05 8.78 0.77
C ILE A 94 -16.62 8.07 2.02
N ARG A 95 -16.67 8.74 3.16
CA ARG A 95 -17.21 8.20 4.42
C ARG A 95 -18.72 8.32 4.54
N ASP A 96 -19.36 9.10 3.66
CA ASP A 96 -20.80 9.29 3.68
C ASP A 96 -21.52 8.06 3.13
N ALA A 97 -22.70 7.78 3.69
CA ALA A 97 -23.56 6.72 3.20
C ALA A 97 -24.02 7.04 1.77
N GLY A 98 -23.94 6.05 0.88
CA GLY A 98 -24.36 6.21 -0.52
C GLY A 98 -23.41 7.05 -1.40
N TYR A 99 -22.26 7.47 -0.88
CA TYR A 99 -21.26 8.12 -1.72
C TYR A 99 -20.78 7.21 -2.83
N ASN A 100 -21.03 7.57 -4.06
CA ASN A 100 -20.67 6.82 -5.27
C ASN A 100 -20.32 7.76 -6.42
N TRP A 101 -19.42 8.72 -6.20
CA TRP A 101 -18.99 9.62 -7.24
C TRP A 101 -17.90 8.97 -8.11
N LYS A 102 -18.10 9.01 -9.44
CA LYS A 102 -17.19 8.40 -10.45
C LYS A 102 -16.98 6.89 -10.32
N GLY A 103 -17.94 6.18 -9.74
CA GLY A 103 -17.82 4.73 -9.62
C GLY A 103 -16.65 4.27 -8.72
N ILE A 104 -16.30 5.07 -7.74
CA ILE A 104 -15.13 4.90 -6.84
C ILE A 104 -15.20 3.66 -5.96
N GLU A 105 -16.35 3.01 -5.91
CA GLU A 105 -16.51 1.76 -5.17
C GLU A 105 -15.60 0.62 -5.67
N THR A 106 -14.79 0.83 -6.72
CA THR A 106 -14.53 -0.31 -7.58
C THR A 106 -13.08 -0.72 -7.74
N ALA A 107 -12.12 0.13 -7.51
CA ALA A 107 -10.73 -0.27 -7.74
C ALA A 107 -9.88 -0.06 -6.48
N PRO A 108 -9.69 -1.12 -5.68
CA PRO A 108 -8.71 -1.04 -4.60
C PRO A 108 -7.33 -0.77 -5.19
N THR A 109 -6.48 -0.09 -4.43
CA THR A 109 -5.05 -0.08 -4.72
C THR A 109 -4.53 -1.50 -4.59
N VAL A 110 -3.83 -2.00 -5.60
CA VAL A 110 -3.23 -3.33 -5.57
C VAL A 110 -1.71 -3.22 -5.51
N ILE A 111 -1.11 -3.84 -4.52
CA ILE A 111 0.35 -3.91 -4.37
C ILE A 111 0.72 -5.37 -4.39
N GLY A 112 1.56 -5.74 -5.33
CA GLY A 112 2.05 -7.11 -5.51
C GLY A 112 2.95 -7.58 -4.37
N ASN A 113 3.59 -8.73 -4.58
CA ASN A 113 4.51 -9.33 -3.63
C ASN A 113 5.91 -8.71 -3.74
N ASP A 114 6.72 -8.82 -2.68
CA ASP A 114 8.14 -8.38 -2.67
C ASP A 114 8.34 -6.93 -3.10
N VAL A 115 7.37 -6.05 -2.78
CA VAL A 115 7.41 -4.62 -3.12
C VAL A 115 8.09 -3.82 -2.01
N TRP A 116 8.97 -2.91 -2.39
CA TRP A 116 9.58 -1.97 -1.46
C TRP A 116 9.13 -0.54 -1.78
N VAL A 117 8.44 0.08 -0.82
CA VAL A 117 8.01 1.48 -0.87
C VAL A 117 8.90 2.31 0.06
N GLY A 118 9.64 3.26 -0.51
CA GLY A 118 10.57 4.11 0.19
C GLY A 118 9.92 5.09 1.16
N TYR A 119 10.75 5.77 1.95
CA TYR A 119 10.32 6.78 2.92
C TYR A 119 9.51 7.90 2.26
N GLY A 120 8.39 8.29 2.87
CA GLY A 120 7.61 9.47 2.46
C GLY A 120 6.91 9.36 1.10
N VAL A 121 6.77 8.16 0.57
CA VAL A 121 6.04 7.92 -0.69
C VAL A 121 4.54 8.13 -0.48
N ILE A 122 3.90 8.78 -1.46
CA ILE A 122 2.45 8.91 -1.55
C ILE A 122 1.96 8.07 -2.72
N ILE A 123 1.00 7.18 -2.47
CA ILE A 123 0.35 6.34 -3.47
C ILE A 123 -1.10 6.79 -3.59
N MET A 124 -1.52 7.17 -4.79
CA MET A 124 -2.93 7.49 -5.05
C MET A 124 -3.75 6.22 -5.16
N SER A 125 -4.97 6.25 -4.65
CA SER A 125 -5.88 5.09 -4.71
C SER A 125 -6.15 4.61 -6.13
N GLY A 126 -6.36 3.30 -6.27
CA GLY A 126 -6.73 2.66 -7.54
C GLY A 126 -5.55 2.39 -8.48
N VAL A 127 -4.29 2.59 -8.05
CA VAL A 127 -3.12 2.18 -8.83
C VAL A 127 -2.75 0.73 -8.56
N HIS A 128 -2.12 0.10 -9.53
CA HIS A 128 -1.53 -1.24 -9.41
C HIS A 128 0.00 -1.12 -9.39
N ILE A 129 0.63 -1.66 -8.35
CA ILE A 129 2.09 -1.78 -8.24
C ILE A 129 2.44 -3.25 -8.39
N GLY A 130 3.17 -3.58 -9.45
CA GLY A 130 3.54 -4.95 -9.80
C GLY A 130 4.52 -5.58 -8.82
N ASP A 131 4.58 -6.92 -8.83
CA ASP A 131 5.48 -7.72 -8.00
C ASP A 131 6.94 -7.25 -8.13
N GLY A 132 7.66 -7.25 -7.02
CA GLY A 132 9.08 -6.91 -6.99
C GLY A 132 9.42 -5.46 -7.30
N ALA A 133 8.43 -4.57 -7.44
CA ALA A 133 8.67 -3.17 -7.74
C ALA A 133 9.29 -2.43 -6.55
N ILE A 134 10.04 -1.38 -6.85
CA ILE A 134 10.64 -0.48 -5.86
C ILE A 134 10.20 0.95 -6.15
N ILE A 135 9.66 1.62 -5.15
CA ILE A 135 9.29 3.05 -5.23
C ILE A 135 10.29 3.85 -4.41
N ALA A 136 11.05 4.71 -5.08
CA ALA A 136 12.05 5.56 -4.45
C ALA A 136 11.42 6.55 -3.45
N ALA A 137 12.16 6.88 -2.40
CA ALA A 137 11.71 7.80 -1.35
C ALA A 137 11.21 9.14 -1.91
N GLY A 138 10.16 9.70 -1.28
CA GLY A 138 9.57 11.01 -1.65
C GLY A 138 8.78 11.02 -2.95
N SER A 139 8.51 9.88 -3.54
CA SER A 139 7.76 9.79 -4.82
C SER A 139 6.25 9.92 -4.63
N VAL A 140 5.56 10.36 -5.69
CA VAL A 140 4.09 10.39 -5.76
C VAL A 140 3.63 9.49 -6.91
N VAL A 141 3.07 8.35 -6.58
CA VAL A 141 2.59 7.35 -7.54
C VAL A 141 1.15 7.64 -7.93
N VAL A 142 0.92 8.00 -9.18
CA VAL A 142 -0.40 8.38 -9.73
C VAL A 142 -0.87 7.46 -10.87
N LYS A 143 -0.02 6.52 -11.30
CA LYS A 143 -0.26 5.54 -12.36
C LYS A 143 0.33 4.20 -11.96
N ASP A 144 -0.08 3.15 -12.66
CA ASP A 144 0.41 1.81 -12.44
C ASP A 144 1.93 1.72 -12.61
N VAL A 145 2.52 0.81 -11.86
CA VAL A 145 3.96 0.54 -11.80
C VAL A 145 4.22 -0.88 -12.29
N GLU A 146 5.11 -1.00 -13.23
CA GLU A 146 5.51 -2.29 -13.82
C GLU A 146 6.18 -3.19 -12.77
N PRO A 147 6.00 -4.51 -12.86
CA PRO A 147 6.69 -5.44 -11.98
C PRO A 147 8.21 -5.36 -12.17
N TYR A 148 8.95 -5.65 -11.11
CA TYR A 148 10.42 -5.68 -11.08
C TYR A 148 11.08 -4.42 -11.66
N SER A 149 10.50 -3.27 -11.40
CA SER A 149 10.98 -1.97 -11.87
C SER A 149 11.18 -1.00 -10.71
N ILE A 150 12.00 0.01 -10.93
CA ILE A 150 12.27 1.09 -9.97
C ILE A 150 11.64 2.36 -10.50
N TYR A 151 10.73 2.93 -9.73
CA TYR A 151 10.04 4.18 -10.04
C TYR A 151 10.42 5.27 -9.03
N GLY A 152 10.44 6.53 -9.49
CA GLY A 152 10.73 7.66 -8.61
C GLY A 152 10.26 9.00 -9.17
N GLY A 153 10.16 9.99 -8.30
CA GLY A 153 9.82 11.37 -8.65
C GLY A 153 8.35 11.75 -8.40
N VAL A 154 8.01 13.00 -8.78
CA VAL A 154 6.68 13.60 -8.61
C VAL A 154 6.25 14.24 -9.94
N PRO A 155 5.33 13.62 -10.71
CA PRO A 155 4.81 12.26 -10.51
C PRO A 155 5.88 11.19 -10.75
N ALA A 156 5.71 10.02 -10.13
CA ALA A 156 6.64 8.91 -10.28
C ALA A 156 6.68 8.38 -11.72
N LYS A 157 7.90 8.15 -12.20
CA LYS A 157 8.19 7.57 -13.53
C LYS A 157 9.19 6.45 -13.38
N LYS A 158 9.21 5.52 -14.34
CA LYS A 158 10.20 4.45 -14.39
C LYS A 158 11.61 5.07 -14.52
N ILE A 159 12.50 4.63 -13.62
CA ILE A 159 13.93 4.99 -13.65
C ILE A 159 14.70 3.91 -14.38
N LYS A 160 14.50 2.64 -13.98
CA LYS A 160 15.14 1.46 -14.56
C LYS A 160 14.43 0.17 -14.13
N ASP A 161 14.84 -0.95 -14.69
CA ASP A 161 14.48 -2.27 -14.16
C ASP A 161 15.22 -2.56 -12.86
N ARG A 162 14.64 -3.38 -11.99
CA ARG A 162 15.25 -3.76 -10.70
C ARG A 162 16.51 -4.60 -10.89
N PHE A 163 16.49 -5.48 -11.87
CA PHE A 163 17.62 -6.33 -12.24
C PHE A 163 18.22 -5.86 -13.55
N GLU A 164 19.54 -5.80 -13.62
CA GLU A 164 20.25 -5.36 -14.83
C GLU A 164 20.32 -6.46 -15.88
N GLN A 165 20.37 -7.73 -15.43
CA GLN A 165 20.41 -8.89 -16.30
C GLN A 165 19.09 -9.68 -16.21
N PRO A 166 18.49 -10.07 -17.35
CA PRO A 166 17.27 -10.88 -17.36
C PRO A 166 17.42 -12.20 -16.61
N GLU A 167 18.61 -12.80 -16.63
CA GLU A 167 18.91 -14.06 -15.95
C GLU A 167 18.82 -13.94 -14.43
N ASP A 168 19.19 -12.78 -13.89
CA ASP A 168 19.08 -12.50 -12.44
C ASP A 168 17.62 -12.41 -12.04
N LEU A 169 16.77 -11.78 -12.86
CA LEU A 169 15.33 -11.72 -12.64
C LEU A 169 14.71 -13.13 -12.62
N GLU A 170 15.01 -13.97 -13.61
CA GLU A 170 14.46 -15.33 -13.67
C GLU A 170 14.98 -16.20 -12.51
N THR A 171 16.25 -16.03 -12.14
CA THR A 171 16.82 -16.70 -10.97
C THR A 171 16.13 -16.26 -9.68
N HIS A 172 15.91 -14.95 -9.52
CA HIS A 172 15.19 -14.38 -8.38
C HIS A 172 13.78 -14.96 -8.24
N LYS A 173 12.97 -14.92 -9.30
CA LYS A 173 11.62 -15.50 -9.32
C LYS A 173 11.60 -16.97 -8.92
N ARG A 174 12.49 -17.77 -9.49
CA ARG A 174 12.63 -19.20 -9.16
C ARG A 174 12.96 -19.44 -7.70
N LEU A 175 13.90 -18.64 -7.14
CA LEU A 175 14.30 -18.77 -5.73
C LEU A 175 13.21 -18.27 -4.78
N LEU A 176 12.47 -17.22 -5.12
CA LEU A 176 11.32 -16.77 -4.35
C LEU A 176 10.24 -17.86 -4.26
N LEU A 177 9.88 -18.44 -5.41
CA LEU A 177 8.91 -19.54 -5.44
C LEU A 177 9.36 -20.73 -4.57
N LYS A 178 10.64 -21.11 -4.67
CA LYS A 178 11.21 -22.24 -3.92
C LYS A 178 11.27 -22.00 -2.42
N ASN A 179 11.72 -20.81 -2.01
CA ASN A 179 12.07 -20.54 -0.61
C ASN A 179 10.94 -19.88 0.18
N TYR A 180 10.04 -19.15 -0.49
CA TYR A 180 9.01 -18.32 0.11
C TYR A 180 7.59 -18.65 -0.36
N SER A 181 7.44 -19.52 -1.36
CA SER A 181 6.14 -19.89 -1.96
C SER A 181 5.39 -18.68 -2.54
N LEU A 182 6.13 -17.79 -3.22
CA LEU A 182 5.62 -16.60 -3.92
C LEU A 182 5.43 -16.86 -5.40
#